data_7a2f006afd473198bd6d596f7a60c901
#
_entry.id   7a2f006afd473198bd6d596f7a60c901
#
_cell.length_a   1.000
_cell.length_b   1.000
_cell.length_c   1.000
_cell.angle_alpha   90.00
_cell.angle_beta   90.00
_cell.angle_gamma   90.00
#
_symmetry.space_group_name_H-M   'P 1'
#
loop_
_entity.id
_entity.type
_entity.pdbx_description
1 polymer ?
#
loop_
_entity_poly.entity_id
_entity_poly.type
_entity_poly.pdbx_seq_one_letter_code
_entity_poly.pdbx_strand_id
1 'polypeptide(L)'
;MKFSYSWLCEHLETDKNATEIGDALTNIGLELESLSDYSSYSKFVVATIKDFKKHPNADRLNICKVDDGADTYQVICGANNVKKGLKGIFAKEGMYIPGTQIHLKKGKIRGETSEGMLLSERELNLSDDHEGIIELSENFKNGTSAVEALKLDDPIFEIGITPNRGDCLSIRGVARDLSAKGIGKLKPLKYEKIKKLEFESPISWSIKNDDNSCEYVVSRYFKDVNNTKSPEWLQKKLISLGLRPINALVDITNFITVDLGRPLHVFDADKVGKKLDMRLANSNEKILALDNKDYTLDCNSTVIADSNNALAIAGIIGGDHSGCTENTKNVFLEVAIFNPNSVAKTGRSLGINSDARYRFERGLDKNMVLEGLEYASYLINKICGGSVSKNTDAGKLDTNEHKIKSVSYTHLRAHETTNDLV
;
A
#
# COMPACT_ATOMS: atom_id res chain seq x y z
N MET A 1 9.19 2.69 2.40
CA MET A 1 8.04 2.59 1.47
C MET A 1 7.94 1.15 0.98
N LYS A 2 6.71 0.58 0.96
CA LYS A 2 6.48 -0.80 0.48
C LYS A 2 5.79 -0.81 -0.87
N PHE A 3 6.14 -1.78 -1.74
CA PHE A 3 5.46 -2.05 -3.00
C PHE A 3 5.82 -3.45 -3.51
N SER A 4 4.94 -4.03 -4.34
CA SER A 4 5.21 -5.34 -4.94
C SER A 4 5.89 -5.23 -6.30
N TYR A 5 6.59 -6.32 -6.70
CA TYR A 5 7.26 -6.41 -8.00
C TYR A 5 6.27 -6.29 -9.16
N SER A 6 5.14 -6.98 -9.08
CA SER A 6 4.13 -6.93 -10.12
C SER A 6 3.54 -5.53 -10.30
N TRP A 7 3.32 -4.81 -9.19
CA TRP A 7 2.83 -3.42 -9.24
C TRP A 7 3.87 -2.47 -9.81
N LEU A 8 5.16 -2.64 -9.47
CA LEU A 8 6.24 -1.89 -10.13
C LEU A 8 6.25 -2.13 -11.65
N CYS A 9 6.08 -3.39 -12.08
CA CYS A 9 6.03 -3.77 -13.49
C CYS A 9 4.83 -3.21 -14.26
N GLU A 10 3.79 -2.72 -13.60
CA GLU A 10 2.72 -1.97 -14.27
C GLU A 10 3.25 -0.61 -14.79
N HIS A 11 4.22 -0.01 -14.12
CA HIS A 11 4.85 1.25 -14.50
C HIS A 11 6.19 1.09 -15.22
N LEU A 12 6.89 -0.02 -15.02
CA LEU A 12 8.22 -0.28 -15.59
C LEU A 12 8.19 -1.53 -16.48
N GLU A 13 8.64 -1.40 -17.72
CA GLU A 13 8.92 -2.54 -18.59
C GLU A 13 10.39 -2.94 -18.39
N THR A 14 10.62 -4.10 -17.78
CA THR A 14 11.93 -4.60 -17.42
C THR A 14 11.99 -6.12 -17.50
N ASP A 15 13.18 -6.65 -17.79
CA ASP A 15 13.52 -8.08 -17.75
C ASP A 15 14.25 -8.48 -16.45
N LYS A 16 14.50 -7.51 -15.56
CA LYS A 16 15.21 -7.70 -14.31
C LYS A 16 14.36 -8.40 -13.26
N ASN A 17 14.93 -9.37 -12.56
CA ASN A 17 14.28 -10.02 -11.43
C ASN A 17 14.26 -9.14 -10.16
N ALA A 18 13.56 -9.59 -9.12
CA ALA A 18 13.38 -8.82 -7.89
C ALA A 18 14.72 -8.47 -7.20
N THR A 19 15.68 -9.38 -7.18
CA THR A 19 16.99 -9.14 -6.57
C THR A 19 17.76 -8.06 -7.33
N GLU A 20 17.83 -8.15 -8.68
CA GLU A 20 18.48 -7.13 -9.51
C GLU A 20 17.84 -5.75 -9.38
N ILE A 21 16.50 -5.70 -9.23
CA ILE A 21 15.77 -4.44 -8.94
C ILE A 21 16.16 -3.89 -7.57
N GLY A 22 16.23 -4.74 -6.53
CA GLY A 22 16.65 -4.34 -5.19
C GLY A 22 18.05 -3.74 -5.15
N ASP A 23 19.01 -4.37 -5.84
CA ASP A 23 20.38 -3.87 -5.99
C ASP A 23 20.41 -2.52 -6.74
N ALA A 24 19.62 -2.40 -7.81
CA ALA A 24 19.51 -1.17 -8.57
C ALA A 24 18.94 -0.02 -7.76
N LEU A 25 17.90 -0.28 -6.93
CA LEU A 25 17.31 0.70 -6.02
C LEU A 25 18.33 1.26 -5.04
N THR A 26 19.09 0.39 -4.36
CA THR A 26 20.16 0.80 -3.46
C THR A 26 21.22 1.64 -4.18
N ASN A 27 21.62 1.23 -5.38
CA ASN A 27 22.63 1.95 -6.20
C ASN A 27 22.17 3.35 -6.65
N ILE A 28 20.89 3.65 -6.70
CA ILE A 28 20.36 5.00 -7.01
C ILE A 28 19.98 5.80 -5.77
N GLY A 29 20.32 5.30 -4.57
CA GLY A 29 20.07 5.98 -3.29
C GLY A 29 18.65 5.77 -2.73
N LEU A 30 17.94 4.75 -3.21
CA LEU A 30 16.70 4.25 -2.64
C LEU A 30 17.02 2.92 -1.91
N GLU A 31 17.54 3.03 -0.69
CA GLU A 31 18.09 1.90 0.05
C GLU A 31 17.05 0.79 0.25
N LEU A 32 17.39 -0.42 -0.18
CA LEU A 32 16.58 -1.61 0.05
C LEU A 32 16.71 -2.04 1.53
N GLU A 33 15.66 -1.86 2.31
CA GLU A 33 15.59 -2.27 3.71
C GLU A 33 15.23 -3.76 3.84
N SER A 34 14.31 -4.24 3.00
CA SER A 34 13.96 -5.66 2.94
C SER A 34 13.38 -6.05 1.57
N LEU A 35 13.59 -7.32 1.21
CA LEU A 35 12.96 -7.98 0.06
C LEU A 35 12.33 -9.28 0.54
N SER A 36 10.99 -9.35 0.52
CA SER A 36 10.25 -10.58 0.80
C SER A 36 10.01 -11.32 -0.50
N ASP A 37 10.89 -12.25 -0.84
CA ASP A 37 10.78 -13.14 -2.00
C ASP A 37 10.66 -14.59 -1.52
N TYR A 38 9.51 -15.18 -1.76
CA TYR A 38 9.15 -16.53 -1.35
C TYR A 38 9.22 -17.54 -2.51
N SER A 39 9.88 -17.22 -3.61
CA SER A 39 10.00 -18.11 -4.78
C SER A 39 10.59 -19.49 -4.43
N SER A 40 11.51 -19.54 -3.46
CA SER A 40 12.10 -20.78 -2.94
C SER A 40 11.09 -21.72 -2.26
N TYR A 41 9.91 -21.19 -1.85
CA TYR A 41 8.85 -21.97 -1.22
C TYR A 41 8.01 -22.77 -2.23
N SER A 42 8.27 -22.62 -3.53
CA SER A 42 7.68 -23.45 -4.59
C SER A 42 7.92 -24.95 -4.42
N LYS A 43 8.92 -25.33 -3.62
CA LYS A 43 9.25 -26.72 -3.28
C LYS A 43 8.28 -27.32 -2.25
N PHE A 44 7.68 -26.51 -1.39
CA PHE A 44 6.67 -26.94 -0.45
C PHE A 44 5.34 -27.09 -1.18
N VAL A 45 4.55 -28.08 -0.81
CA VAL A 45 3.32 -28.41 -1.55
C VAL A 45 2.12 -28.57 -0.64
N VAL A 46 0.95 -28.35 -1.20
CA VAL A 46 -0.31 -28.66 -0.54
C VAL A 46 -0.42 -30.18 -0.38
N ALA A 47 -0.72 -30.64 0.83
CA ALA A 47 -0.96 -32.05 1.12
C ALA A 47 -2.16 -32.23 2.05
N THR A 48 -2.80 -33.40 1.98
CA THR A 48 -3.99 -33.74 2.76
C THR A 48 -3.66 -34.77 3.82
N ILE A 49 -4.07 -34.58 5.06
CA ILE A 49 -4.06 -35.59 6.09
C ILE A 49 -5.19 -36.59 5.80
N LYS A 50 -4.84 -37.76 5.21
CA LYS A 50 -5.81 -38.82 4.89
C LYS A 50 -6.35 -39.50 6.12
N ASP A 51 -5.46 -39.72 7.11
CA ASP A 51 -5.78 -40.38 8.35
C ASP A 51 -4.74 -40.03 9.42
N PHE A 52 -5.08 -40.18 10.69
CA PHE A 52 -4.15 -40.00 11.79
C PHE A 52 -4.51 -40.85 12.99
N LYS A 53 -3.53 -41.16 13.82
CA LYS A 53 -3.69 -41.86 15.10
C LYS A 53 -2.77 -41.24 16.16
N LYS A 54 -3.10 -41.42 17.44
CA LYS A 54 -2.22 -41.00 18.54
C LYS A 54 -0.90 -41.75 18.52
N HIS A 55 0.17 -41.02 18.86
CA HIS A 55 1.51 -41.63 18.97
C HIS A 55 1.57 -42.52 20.20
N PRO A 56 2.09 -43.79 20.10
CA PRO A 56 2.07 -44.73 21.21
C PRO A 56 2.91 -44.30 22.42
N ASN A 57 3.97 -43.48 22.18
CA ASN A 57 4.93 -43.08 23.20
C ASN A 57 4.95 -41.57 23.46
N ALA A 58 3.89 -40.82 23.06
CA ALA A 58 3.84 -39.36 23.24
C ALA A 58 2.42 -38.82 23.13
N ASP A 59 1.83 -38.37 24.22
CA ASP A 59 0.43 -37.91 24.30
C ASP A 59 0.11 -36.71 23.43
N ARG A 60 1.09 -35.81 23.18
CA ARG A 60 0.94 -34.63 22.38
C ARG A 60 1.20 -34.82 20.88
N LEU A 61 1.65 -36.01 20.45
CA LEU A 61 1.99 -36.27 19.07
C LEU A 61 0.92 -37.12 18.38
N ASN A 62 0.78 -36.91 17.08
CA ASN A 62 -0.04 -37.72 16.20
C ASN A 62 0.83 -38.31 15.09
N ILE A 63 0.53 -39.53 14.66
CA ILE A 63 1.09 -40.17 13.49
C ILE A 63 0.10 -39.93 12.35
N CYS A 64 0.45 -39.09 11.38
CA CYS A 64 -0.39 -38.70 10.26
C CYS A 64 0.01 -39.46 9.00
N LYS A 65 -0.98 -39.85 8.19
CA LYS A 65 -0.79 -40.26 6.79
C LYS A 65 -1.09 -39.06 5.91
N VAL A 66 -0.06 -38.50 5.27
CA VAL A 66 -0.11 -37.25 4.48
C VAL A 66 0.06 -37.59 3.01
N ASP A 67 -0.92 -37.23 2.20
CA ASP A 67 -0.95 -37.41 0.74
C ASP A 67 -0.64 -36.09 0.04
N ASP A 68 0.43 -36.04 -0.74
CA ASP A 68 0.82 -34.88 -1.54
C ASP A 68 0.30 -34.90 -2.99
N GLY A 69 -0.49 -35.91 -3.30
CA GLY A 69 -1.04 -36.10 -4.65
C GLY A 69 -0.23 -37.04 -5.55
N ALA A 70 1.03 -37.30 -5.22
CA ALA A 70 1.88 -38.30 -5.87
C ALA A 70 2.10 -39.52 -4.97
N ASP A 71 2.42 -39.27 -3.70
CA ASP A 71 2.78 -40.29 -2.71
C ASP A 71 2.10 -40.03 -1.36
N THR A 72 2.15 -41.03 -0.50
CA THR A 72 1.68 -40.94 0.89
C THR A 72 2.83 -41.14 1.88
N TYR A 73 2.98 -40.21 2.81
CA TYR A 73 4.08 -40.15 3.78
C TYR A 73 3.56 -40.33 5.20
N GLN A 74 4.36 -40.99 6.03
CA GLN A 74 4.14 -41.00 7.48
C GLN A 74 4.81 -39.76 8.09
N VAL A 75 4.03 -38.94 8.79
CA VAL A 75 4.50 -37.70 9.41
C VAL A 75 4.09 -37.63 10.86
N ILE A 76 5.06 -37.37 11.75
CA ILE A 76 4.80 -37.14 13.17
C ILE A 76 4.51 -35.65 13.36
N CYS A 77 3.31 -35.33 13.88
CA CYS A 77 2.86 -33.96 14.04
C CYS A 77 2.34 -33.68 15.44
N GLY A 78 2.81 -32.56 16.03
CA GLY A 78 2.41 -32.12 17.37
C GLY A 78 1.34 -31.01 17.38
N ALA A 79 0.85 -30.58 16.20
CA ALA A 79 -0.11 -29.51 16.09
C ALA A 79 -1.48 -29.90 16.69
N ASN A 80 -2.12 -28.94 17.33
CA ASN A 80 -3.41 -29.16 18.01
C ASN A 80 -4.58 -29.29 17.02
N ASN A 81 -4.43 -28.77 15.81
CA ASN A 81 -5.47 -28.73 14.78
C ASN A 81 -5.44 -29.92 13.80
N VAL A 82 -4.68 -30.96 14.10
CA VAL A 82 -4.65 -32.19 13.28
C VAL A 82 -6.04 -32.80 13.20
N LYS A 83 -6.57 -32.93 12.00
CA LYS A 83 -7.86 -33.58 11.69
C LYS A 83 -7.81 -34.27 10.33
N LYS A 84 -8.59 -35.32 10.16
CA LYS A 84 -8.74 -36.04 8.90
C LYS A 84 -9.35 -35.10 7.85
N GLY A 85 -8.76 -35.07 6.66
CA GLY A 85 -9.19 -34.17 5.56
C GLY A 85 -8.54 -32.78 5.58
N LEU A 86 -7.81 -32.40 6.64
CA LEU A 86 -7.10 -31.12 6.69
C LEU A 86 -6.10 -31.06 5.53
N LYS A 87 -6.15 -29.95 4.79
CA LYS A 87 -5.14 -29.58 3.80
C LYS A 87 -4.20 -28.54 4.41
N GLY A 88 -2.91 -28.79 4.30
CA GLY A 88 -1.85 -27.94 4.81
C GLY A 88 -0.65 -27.91 3.88
N ILE A 89 0.36 -27.15 4.26
CA ILE A 89 1.64 -27.10 3.54
C ILE A 89 2.56 -28.17 4.08
N PHE A 90 3.13 -28.95 3.16
CA PHE A 90 3.99 -30.10 3.47
C PHE A 90 5.39 -29.91 2.89
N ALA A 91 6.38 -30.16 3.73
CA ALA A 91 7.79 -30.23 3.36
C ALA A 91 8.29 -31.67 3.38
N LYS A 92 8.95 -32.09 2.30
CA LYS A 92 9.59 -33.40 2.17
C LYS A 92 10.99 -33.42 2.81
N GLU A 93 11.51 -34.62 3.00
CA GLU A 93 12.92 -34.80 3.36
C GLU A 93 13.87 -34.06 2.43
N GLY A 94 14.96 -33.50 2.98
CA GLY A 94 15.97 -32.71 2.25
C GLY A 94 15.66 -31.23 2.10
N MET A 95 14.43 -30.78 2.35
CA MET A 95 14.05 -29.37 2.23
C MET A 95 14.56 -28.56 3.43
N TYR A 96 14.99 -27.33 3.15
CA TYR A 96 15.35 -26.35 4.16
C TYR A 96 14.11 -25.64 4.68
N ILE A 97 13.92 -25.62 6.00
CA ILE A 97 12.80 -24.96 6.69
C ILE A 97 13.28 -23.61 7.22
N PRO A 98 12.81 -22.47 6.64
CA PRO A 98 13.39 -21.16 6.92
C PRO A 98 13.18 -20.69 8.36
N GLY A 99 12.00 -20.91 8.96
CA GLY A 99 11.70 -20.46 10.33
C GLY A 99 12.46 -21.18 11.42
N THR A 100 12.90 -22.43 11.17
CA THR A 100 13.71 -23.24 12.12
C THR A 100 15.18 -23.32 11.72
N GLN A 101 15.53 -22.85 10.52
CA GLN A 101 16.88 -22.86 9.93
C GLN A 101 17.51 -24.27 9.86
N ILE A 102 16.71 -25.31 9.65
CA ILE A 102 17.15 -26.69 9.55
C ILE A 102 16.86 -27.31 8.19
N HIS A 103 17.71 -28.22 7.74
CA HIS A 103 17.40 -29.15 6.66
C HIS A 103 16.64 -30.36 7.23
N LEU A 104 15.45 -30.58 6.69
CA LEU A 104 14.58 -31.67 7.14
C LEU A 104 15.20 -33.01 6.78
N LYS A 105 15.34 -33.89 7.76
CA LYS A 105 15.86 -35.24 7.56
C LYS A 105 14.80 -36.26 7.96
N LYS A 106 14.75 -37.38 7.23
CA LYS A 106 13.98 -38.53 7.66
C LYS A 106 14.54 -39.01 9.00
N GLY A 107 13.69 -39.08 9.99
CA GLY A 107 14.12 -39.38 11.36
C GLY A 107 13.10 -40.21 12.14
N LYS A 108 13.55 -40.74 13.29
CA LYS A 108 12.66 -41.38 14.25
C LYS A 108 12.35 -40.42 15.38
N ILE A 109 11.08 -40.17 15.59
CA ILE A 109 10.58 -39.33 16.70
C ILE A 109 9.92 -40.28 17.70
N ARG A 110 10.56 -40.47 18.85
CA ARG A 110 10.14 -41.44 19.92
C ARG A 110 9.81 -42.85 19.41
N GLY A 111 10.59 -43.32 18.43
CA GLY A 111 10.48 -44.69 17.87
C GLY A 111 9.71 -44.78 16.55
N GLU A 112 8.89 -43.82 16.21
CA GLU A 112 8.13 -43.77 14.96
C GLU A 112 8.84 -42.92 13.89
N THR A 113 8.78 -43.37 12.62
CA THR A 113 9.45 -42.67 11.50
C THR A 113 8.63 -41.49 11.05
N SER A 114 9.31 -40.34 10.82
CA SER A 114 8.73 -39.16 10.13
C SER A 114 9.49 -38.90 8.83
N GLU A 115 8.75 -38.77 7.71
CA GLU A 115 9.27 -38.63 6.34
C GLU A 115 9.07 -37.25 5.77
N GLY A 116 8.66 -36.29 6.62
CA GLY A 116 8.40 -34.92 6.25
C GLY A 116 7.83 -34.13 7.42
N MET A 117 7.38 -32.92 7.15
CA MET A 117 6.84 -31.98 8.12
C MET A 117 5.64 -31.21 7.55
N LEU A 118 4.55 -31.12 8.31
CA LEU A 118 3.45 -30.21 8.06
C LEU A 118 3.81 -28.89 8.73
N LEU A 119 3.66 -27.77 8.00
CA LEU A 119 4.22 -26.48 8.38
C LEU A 119 3.18 -25.54 8.97
N SER A 120 3.57 -24.80 10.01
CA SER A 120 2.90 -23.59 10.50
C SER A 120 3.42 -22.34 9.77
N GLU A 121 2.82 -21.18 10.02
CA GLU A 121 3.31 -19.92 9.49
C GLU A 121 4.72 -19.57 9.99
N ARG A 122 5.02 -19.94 11.24
CA ARG A 122 6.35 -19.73 11.82
C ARG A 122 7.44 -20.55 11.13
N GLU A 123 7.20 -21.80 10.79
CA GLU A 123 8.18 -22.60 10.05
C GLU A 123 8.47 -22.06 8.65
N LEU A 124 7.48 -21.39 8.04
CA LEU A 124 7.66 -20.64 6.77
C LEU A 124 8.16 -19.20 6.97
N ASN A 125 8.42 -18.78 8.21
CA ASN A 125 8.81 -17.39 8.51
C ASN A 125 7.86 -16.34 7.95
N LEU A 126 6.54 -16.64 7.96
CA LEU A 126 5.48 -15.73 7.51
C LEU A 126 4.91 -14.91 8.67
N SER A 127 4.83 -15.52 9.86
CA SER A 127 4.45 -14.88 11.12
C SER A 127 5.04 -15.62 12.33
N ASP A 128 4.76 -15.16 13.54
CA ASP A 128 5.15 -15.83 14.80
C ASP A 128 4.17 -16.95 15.20
N ASP A 129 3.08 -17.15 14.45
CA ASP A 129 2.08 -18.17 14.77
C ASP A 129 2.63 -19.58 14.56
N HIS A 130 2.60 -20.36 15.64
CA HIS A 130 3.07 -21.75 15.68
C HIS A 130 2.07 -22.70 16.37
N GLU A 131 0.84 -22.25 16.65
CA GLU A 131 -0.12 -23.04 17.41
C GLU A 131 -0.73 -24.19 16.59
N GLY A 132 -0.61 -24.15 15.27
CA GLY A 132 -1.17 -25.16 14.37
C GLY A 132 -0.48 -25.25 13.03
N ILE A 133 -0.92 -26.23 12.24
CA ILE A 133 -0.58 -26.33 10.82
C ILE A 133 -1.37 -25.25 10.07
N ILE A 134 -0.80 -24.64 9.02
CA ILE A 134 -1.54 -23.80 8.09
C ILE A 134 -2.73 -24.57 7.51
N GLU A 135 -3.95 -24.11 7.75
CA GLU A 135 -5.16 -24.70 7.20
C GLU A 135 -5.52 -24.05 5.85
N LEU A 136 -5.59 -24.85 4.81
CA LEU A 136 -5.96 -24.41 3.48
C LEU A 136 -7.40 -24.84 3.12
N SER A 137 -8.01 -24.11 2.18
CA SER A 137 -9.31 -24.47 1.62
C SER A 137 -9.26 -25.86 0.98
N GLU A 138 -10.34 -26.61 1.09
CA GLU A 138 -10.50 -27.94 0.45
C GLU A 138 -10.39 -27.90 -1.09
N ASN A 139 -10.57 -26.73 -1.70
CA ASN A 139 -10.53 -26.54 -3.15
C ASN A 139 -9.13 -26.69 -3.76
N PHE A 140 -8.07 -26.54 -2.99
CA PHE A 140 -6.71 -26.74 -3.51
C PHE A 140 -6.44 -28.19 -3.86
N LYS A 141 -5.75 -28.44 -4.96
CA LYS A 141 -5.26 -29.78 -5.32
C LYS A 141 -4.01 -30.12 -4.52
N ASN A 142 -3.86 -31.37 -4.10
CA ASN A 142 -2.60 -31.85 -3.55
C ASN A 142 -1.50 -31.68 -4.62
N GLY A 143 -0.28 -31.31 -4.20
CA GLY A 143 0.83 -31.02 -5.10
C GLY A 143 0.86 -29.56 -5.61
N THR A 144 -0.18 -28.74 -5.36
CA THR A 144 -0.10 -27.28 -5.62
C THR A 144 1.04 -26.69 -4.78
N SER A 145 1.83 -25.81 -5.36
CA SER A 145 2.95 -25.16 -4.64
C SER A 145 2.45 -24.28 -3.49
N ALA A 146 3.25 -24.18 -2.40
CA ALA A 146 2.94 -23.28 -1.30
C ALA A 146 2.86 -21.81 -1.74
N VAL A 147 3.70 -21.41 -2.70
CA VAL A 147 3.70 -20.06 -3.27
C VAL A 147 2.34 -19.71 -3.88
N GLU A 148 1.79 -20.62 -4.68
CA GLU A 148 0.46 -20.45 -5.28
C GLU A 148 -0.66 -20.50 -4.24
N ALA A 149 -0.63 -21.50 -3.35
CA ALA A 149 -1.67 -21.72 -2.35
C ALA A 149 -1.77 -20.57 -1.33
N LEU A 150 -0.63 -19.98 -0.95
CA LEU A 150 -0.52 -18.89 0.01
C LEU A 150 -0.47 -17.50 -0.67
N LYS A 151 -0.49 -17.46 -2.02
CA LYS A 151 -0.41 -16.23 -2.82
C LYS A 151 0.87 -15.41 -2.53
N LEU A 152 2.01 -16.09 -2.50
CA LEU A 152 3.34 -15.53 -2.22
C LEU A 152 4.17 -15.32 -3.49
N ASP A 153 3.52 -15.28 -4.65
CA ASP A 153 4.14 -15.21 -5.97
C ASP A 153 4.60 -13.80 -6.39
N ASP A 154 4.32 -12.79 -5.58
CA ASP A 154 4.66 -11.39 -5.85
C ASP A 154 5.65 -10.85 -4.81
N PRO A 155 6.96 -10.73 -5.14
CA PRO A 155 7.95 -10.19 -4.22
C PRO A 155 7.61 -8.78 -3.73
N ILE A 156 7.82 -8.51 -2.45
CA ILE A 156 7.56 -7.22 -1.81
C ILE A 156 8.88 -6.54 -1.45
N PHE A 157 9.06 -5.32 -1.96
CA PHE A 157 10.16 -4.45 -1.58
C PHE A 157 9.76 -3.54 -0.43
N GLU A 158 10.68 -3.31 0.49
CA GLU A 158 10.63 -2.22 1.45
C GLU A 158 11.89 -1.38 1.27
N ILE A 159 11.70 -0.08 0.98
CA ILE A 159 12.81 0.85 0.71
C ILE A 159 12.76 2.06 1.62
N GLY A 160 13.93 2.51 2.06
CA GLY A 160 14.14 3.77 2.75
C GLY A 160 14.09 4.96 1.78
N ILE A 161 13.27 5.95 2.09
CA ILE A 161 13.16 7.18 1.30
C ILE A 161 13.61 8.37 2.13
N THR A 162 14.67 9.03 1.69
CA THR A 162 15.18 10.24 2.35
C THR A 162 14.21 11.42 2.19
N PRO A 163 14.18 12.38 3.13
CA PRO A 163 13.21 13.49 3.10
C PRO A 163 13.24 14.36 1.83
N ASN A 164 14.36 14.42 1.13
CA ASN A 164 14.53 15.16 -0.12
C ASN A 164 14.03 14.42 -1.36
N ARG A 165 13.58 13.15 -1.21
CA ARG A 165 13.11 12.30 -2.31
C ARG A 165 11.61 12.01 -2.20
N GLY A 166 10.81 13.04 -1.87
CA GLY A 166 9.34 12.94 -1.85
C GLY A 166 8.74 12.44 -3.17
N ASP A 167 9.41 12.68 -4.29
CA ASP A 167 9.08 12.20 -5.62
C ASP A 167 9.10 10.67 -5.76
N CYS A 168 9.89 9.97 -4.92
CA CYS A 168 9.97 8.51 -4.86
C CYS A 168 9.05 7.88 -3.82
N LEU A 169 8.18 8.67 -3.14
CA LEU A 169 7.12 8.15 -2.28
C LEU A 169 5.92 7.62 -3.10
N SER A 170 6.20 7.09 -4.29
CA SER A 170 5.25 6.48 -5.22
C SER A 170 5.91 5.37 -6.03
N ILE A 171 5.11 4.38 -6.43
CA ILE A 171 5.61 3.31 -7.31
C ILE A 171 6.04 3.89 -8.66
N ARG A 172 5.25 4.84 -9.19
CA ARG A 172 5.59 5.51 -10.44
C ARG A 172 6.89 6.33 -10.34
N GLY A 173 7.14 7.01 -9.22
CA GLY A 173 8.39 7.73 -8.99
C GLY A 173 9.60 6.79 -8.94
N VAL A 174 9.47 5.66 -8.25
CA VAL A 174 10.48 4.59 -8.23
C VAL A 174 10.74 4.05 -9.64
N ALA A 175 9.68 3.73 -10.39
CA ALA A 175 9.78 3.24 -11.77
C ALA A 175 10.47 4.24 -12.70
N ARG A 176 10.20 5.54 -12.54
CA ARG A 176 10.87 6.62 -13.28
C ARG A 176 12.38 6.63 -13.03
N ASP A 177 12.79 6.53 -11.77
CA ASP A 177 14.20 6.55 -11.40
C ASP A 177 14.95 5.30 -11.87
N LEU A 178 14.34 4.10 -11.75
CA LEU A 178 14.87 2.88 -12.33
C LEU A 178 15.00 2.97 -13.85
N SER A 179 14.03 3.59 -14.53
CA SER A 179 14.09 3.83 -15.97
C SER A 179 15.21 4.82 -16.33
N ALA A 180 15.41 5.88 -15.55
CA ALA A 180 16.52 6.82 -15.74
C ALA A 180 17.89 6.14 -15.54
N LYS A 181 17.98 5.14 -14.65
CA LYS A 181 19.18 4.31 -14.48
C LYS A 181 19.42 3.32 -15.63
N GLY A 182 18.44 3.11 -16.51
CA GLY A 182 18.52 2.14 -17.61
C GLY A 182 18.14 0.71 -17.23
N ILE A 183 17.44 0.52 -16.10
CA ILE A 183 16.98 -0.80 -15.63
C ILE A 183 15.72 -1.27 -16.37
N GLY A 184 15.06 -0.37 -17.08
CA GLY A 184 13.86 -0.65 -17.85
C GLY A 184 13.34 0.60 -18.52
N LYS A 185 12.14 0.52 -19.10
CA LYS A 185 11.47 1.62 -19.78
C LYS A 185 10.21 2.01 -19.00
N LEU A 186 10.09 3.29 -18.65
CA LEU A 186 8.88 3.82 -18.00
C LEU A 186 7.68 3.71 -18.95
N LYS A 187 6.65 3.03 -18.49
CA LYS A 187 5.39 2.89 -19.24
C LYS A 187 4.55 4.16 -19.14
N PRO A 188 3.82 4.55 -20.20
CA PRO A 188 2.84 5.62 -20.10
C PRO A 188 1.73 5.23 -19.12
N LEU A 189 1.21 6.21 -18.37
CA LEU A 189 0.05 6.00 -17.52
C LEU A 189 -1.17 5.73 -18.40
N LYS A 190 -1.83 4.59 -18.17
CA LYS A 190 -2.95 4.14 -19.01
C LYS A 190 -4.26 4.26 -18.25
N TYR A 191 -5.06 5.24 -18.59
CA TYR A 191 -6.45 5.37 -18.17
C TYR A 191 -7.25 6.14 -19.24
N GLU A 192 -8.55 6.00 -19.24
CA GLU A 192 -9.42 6.74 -20.14
C GLU A 192 -9.95 7.99 -19.43
N LYS A 193 -9.74 9.16 -20.04
CA LYS A 193 -10.34 10.39 -19.53
C LYS A 193 -11.86 10.30 -19.67
N ILE A 194 -12.56 10.82 -18.68
CA ILE A 194 -14.03 10.90 -18.71
C ILE A 194 -14.47 11.82 -19.85
N LYS A 195 -15.17 11.26 -20.82
CA LYS A 195 -15.55 11.97 -22.06
C LYS A 195 -16.71 12.94 -21.84
N LYS A 196 -17.58 12.68 -20.87
CA LYS A 196 -18.78 13.47 -20.64
C LYS A 196 -18.79 13.98 -19.21
N LEU A 197 -18.60 15.28 -19.04
CA LEU A 197 -18.78 16.00 -17.79
C LEU A 197 -20.18 16.63 -17.83
N GLU A 198 -21.10 16.12 -17.01
CA GLU A 198 -22.53 16.26 -17.23
C GLU A 198 -23.12 17.56 -16.67
N PHE A 199 -22.51 18.10 -15.62
CA PHE A 199 -23.06 19.27 -14.91
C PHE A 199 -21.96 20.07 -14.20
N GLU A 200 -22.31 21.26 -13.73
CA GLU A 200 -21.42 22.06 -12.87
C GLU A 200 -21.42 21.52 -11.44
N SER A 201 -20.28 21.57 -10.75
CA SER A 201 -20.20 21.12 -9.36
C SER A 201 -21.15 21.96 -8.47
N PRO A 202 -21.98 21.33 -7.63
CA PRO A 202 -22.81 22.04 -6.66
C PRO A 202 -22.03 22.58 -5.46
N ILE A 203 -20.75 22.15 -5.31
CA ILE A 203 -19.85 22.56 -4.24
C ILE A 203 -18.73 23.38 -4.85
N SER A 204 -18.40 24.50 -4.24
CA SER A 204 -17.36 25.43 -4.66
C SER A 204 -16.27 25.58 -3.60
N TRP A 205 -15.09 26.03 -4.02
CA TRP A 205 -13.95 26.32 -3.15
C TRP A 205 -13.75 27.81 -2.91
N SER A 206 -13.22 28.13 -1.74
CA SER A 206 -12.61 29.41 -1.42
C SER A 206 -11.31 29.18 -0.65
N ILE A 207 -10.25 29.85 -1.04
CA ILE A 207 -8.98 29.82 -0.32
C ILE A 207 -8.80 31.18 0.37
N LYS A 208 -8.77 31.16 1.68
CA LYS A 208 -8.49 32.34 2.51
C LYS A 208 -6.98 32.35 2.81
N ASN A 209 -6.23 32.86 1.85
CA ASN A 209 -4.76 32.82 1.86
C ASN A 209 -4.12 33.99 2.59
N ASP A 210 -4.30 34.09 3.89
CA ASP A 210 -3.51 35.05 4.68
C ASP A 210 -2.09 34.52 4.97
N ASP A 211 -1.83 33.20 4.73
CA ASP A 211 -0.59 32.51 5.12
C ASP A 211 0.04 31.57 4.06
N ASN A 212 -0.49 31.56 2.83
CA ASN A 212 -0.04 30.65 1.77
C ASN A 212 -0.11 29.15 2.15
N SER A 213 -1.00 28.72 3.01
CA SER A 213 -1.11 27.34 3.48
C SER A 213 -1.61 26.36 2.41
N CYS A 214 -2.43 26.84 1.47
CA CYS A 214 -2.87 26.10 0.29
C CYS A 214 -2.65 26.95 -0.98
N GLU A 215 -1.90 26.40 -1.93
CA GLU A 215 -1.62 27.10 -3.20
C GLU A 215 -2.72 26.90 -4.24
N TYR A 216 -3.22 25.66 -4.34
CA TYR A 216 -4.22 25.28 -5.33
C TYR A 216 -5.04 24.08 -4.84
N VAL A 217 -6.31 24.09 -5.12
CA VAL A 217 -7.20 22.94 -4.94
C VAL A 217 -8.08 22.79 -6.17
N VAL A 218 -8.29 21.55 -6.59
CA VAL A 218 -9.22 21.18 -7.66
C VAL A 218 -10.04 19.98 -7.25
N SER A 219 -11.29 19.92 -7.66
CA SER A 219 -12.23 18.89 -7.25
C SER A 219 -13.21 18.52 -8.35
N ARG A 220 -13.80 17.33 -8.18
CA ARG A 220 -14.96 16.86 -8.95
C ARG A 220 -16.04 16.33 -8.03
N TYR A 221 -17.27 16.58 -8.43
CA TYR A 221 -18.45 16.03 -7.78
C TYR A 221 -18.93 14.80 -8.56
N PHE A 222 -19.25 13.73 -7.85
CA PHE A 222 -19.84 12.51 -8.40
C PHE A 222 -21.22 12.34 -7.78
N LYS A 223 -22.21 12.13 -8.61
CA LYS A 223 -23.61 11.95 -8.20
C LYS A 223 -24.03 10.51 -8.45
N ASP A 224 -24.81 9.95 -7.54
CA ASP A 224 -25.40 8.60 -7.62
C ASP A 224 -24.35 7.49 -7.76
N VAL A 225 -23.23 7.57 -7.01
CA VAL A 225 -22.23 6.52 -6.95
C VAL A 225 -22.72 5.33 -6.11
N ASN A 226 -22.17 4.16 -6.40
CA ASN A 226 -22.38 2.95 -5.60
C ASN A 226 -21.09 2.58 -4.87
N ASN A 227 -20.94 3.06 -3.63
CA ASN A 227 -19.77 2.82 -2.80
C ASN A 227 -19.87 1.47 -2.10
N THR A 228 -19.40 0.43 -2.73
CA THR A 228 -19.37 -0.93 -2.21
C THR A 228 -17.95 -1.39 -1.91
N LYS A 229 -17.77 -2.67 -1.65
CA LYS A 229 -16.46 -3.29 -1.52
C LYS A 229 -15.65 -3.10 -2.81
N SER A 230 -14.40 -2.73 -2.70
CA SER A 230 -13.50 -2.56 -3.85
C SER A 230 -13.25 -3.88 -4.60
N PRO A 231 -12.90 -3.83 -5.89
CA PRO A 231 -12.58 -5.03 -6.67
C PRO A 231 -11.41 -5.82 -6.09
N GLU A 232 -11.41 -7.13 -6.30
CA GLU A 232 -10.39 -8.04 -5.73
C GLU A 232 -8.95 -7.64 -6.09
N TRP A 233 -8.71 -7.15 -7.32
CA TRP A 233 -7.39 -6.69 -7.73
C TRP A 233 -6.88 -5.51 -6.89
N LEU A 234 -7.76 -4.57 -6.53
CA LEU A 234 -7.42 -3.41 -5.72
C LEU A 234 -7.18 -3.81 -4.27
N GLN A 235 -8.04 -4.67 -3.73
CA GLN A 235 -7.84 -5.22 -2.38
C GLN A 235 -6.52 -5.97 -2.24
N LYS A 236 -6.18 -6.84 -3.21
CA LYS A 236 -4.90 -7.58 -3.20
C LYS A 236 -3.70 -6.65 -3.13
N LYS A 237 -3.69 -5.59 -3.94
CA LYS A 237 -2.61 -4.59 -3.92
C LYS A 237 -2.48 -3.90 -2.57
N LEU A 238 -3.58 -3.46 -1.98
CA LEU A 238 -3.54 -2.81 -0.67
C LEU A 238 -3.09 -3.76 0.44
N ILE A 239 -3.64 -4.99 0.45
CA ILE A 239 -3.27 -6.02 1.43
C ILE A 239 -1.79 -6.38 1.34
N SER A 240 -1.20 -6.47 0.13
CA SER A 240 0.22 -6.76 -0.05
C SER A 240 1.14 -5.72 0.60
N LEU A 241 0.65 -4.52 0.87
CA LEU A 241 1.36 -3.45 1.56
C LEU A 241 1.01 -3.35 3.05
N GLY A 242 0.16 -4.25 3.56
CA GLY A 242 -0.34 -4.21 4.94
C GLY A 242 -1.50 -3.23 5.15
N LEU A 243 -2.08 -2.67 4.08
CA LEU A 243 -3.24 -1.78 4.16
C LEU A 243 -4.53 -2.60 4.18
N ARG A 244 -5.43 -2.26 5.09
CA ARG A 244 -6.74 -2.91 5.18
C ARG A 244 -7.72 -2.24 4.20
N PRO A 245 -8.32 -2.98 3.26
CA PRO A 245 -9.40 -2.48 2.43
C PRO A 245 -10.62 -2.08 3.28
N ILE A 246 -11.25 -0.96 2.93
CA ILE A 246 -12.39 -0.40 3.66
C ILE A 246 -13.64 -0.39 2.76
N ASN A 247 -13.62 0.43 1.72
CA ASN A 247 -14.65 0.53 0.69
C ASN A 247 -14.01 1.08 -0.60
N ALA A 248 -14.73 1.02 -1.71
CA ALA A 248 -14.17 1.36 -3.02
C ALA A 248 -13.59 2.79 -3.08
N LEU A 249 -14.25 3.78 -2.52
CA LEU A 249 -13.80 5.17 -2.57
C LEU A 249 -12.50 5.38 -1.78
N VAL A 250 -12.45 4.89 -0.55
CA VAL A 250 -11.26 5.01 0.32
C VAL A 250 -10.10 4.18 -0.26
N ASP A 251 -10.38 3.00 -0.77
CA ASP A 251 -9.37 2.12 -1.36
C ASP A 251 -8.77 2.72 -2.63
N ILE A 252 -9.57 3.41 -3.46
CA ILE A 252 -9.07 4.17 -4.62
C ILE A 252 -8.13 5.30 -4.17
N THR A 253 -8.48 6.06 -3.13
CA THR A 253 -7.61 7.15 -2.64
C THR A 253 -6.29 6.63 -2.09
N ASN A 254 -6.32 5.52 -1.34
CA ASN A 254 -5.13 4.85 -0.84
C ASN A 254 -4.26 4.31 -1.98
N PHE A 255 -4.88 3.66 -2.97
CA PHE A 255 -4.20 3.16 -4.16
C PHE A 255 -3.44 4.29 -4.89
N ILE A 256 -4.10 5.41 -5.21
CA ILE A 256 -3.48 6.53 -5.91
C ILE A 256 -2.37 7.19 -5.07
N THR A 257 -2.56 7.26 -3.77
CA THR A 257 -1.54 7.76 -2.85
C THR A 257 -0.23 6.96 -2.96
N VAL A 258 -0.33 5.63 -3.08
CA VAL A 258 0.85 4.75 -3.25
C VAL A 258 1.33 4.73 -4.70
N ASP A 259 0.42 4.62 -5.64
CA ASP A 259 0.72 4.47 -7.08
C ASP A 259 1.41 5.69 -7.66
N LEU A 260 0.84 6.88 -7.43
CA LEU A 260 1.30 8.16 -7.98
C LEU A 260 1.97 9.08 -6.96
N GLY A 261 1.97 8.75 -5.67
CA GLY A 261 2.46 9.64 -4.61
C GLY A 261 1.58 10.86 -4.39
N ARG A 262 0.33 10.80 -4.84
CA ARG A 262 -0.63 11.90 -4.78
C ARG A 262 -1.74 11.59 -3.79
N PRO A 263 -1.62 11.99 -2.52
CA PRO A 263 -2.74 11.90 -1.59
C PRO A 263 -3.89 12.78 -2.08
N LEU A 264 -5.10 12.25 -1.95
CA LEU A 264 -6.33 12.93 -2.27
C LEU A 264 -7.39 12.50 -1.26
N HIS A 265 -8.46 13.29 -1.14
CA HIS A 265 -9.50 13.03 -0.19
C HIS A 265 -10.88 12.97 -0.85
N VAL A 266 -11.77 12.17 -0.28
CA VAL A 266 -13.17 12.05 -0.70
C VAL A 266 -14.08 12.39 0.46
N PHE A 267 -14.93 13.40 0.23
CA PHE A 267 -15.97 13.79 1.16
C PHE A 267 -17.31 13.17 0.77
N ASP A 268 -18.09 12.76 1.74
CA ASP A 268 -19.51 12.53 1.54
C ASP A 268 -20.18 13.88 1.29
N ALA A 269 -20.56 14.12 0.04
CA ALA A 269 -21.02 15.42 -0.42
C ALA A 269 -22.37 15.83 0.18
N ASP A 270 -23.13 14.87 0.72
CA ASP A 270 -24.41 15.16 1.40
C ASP A 270 -24.23 15.63 2.85
N LYS A 271 -22.98 15.47 3.39
CA LYS A 271 -22.63 15.86 4.76
C LYS A 271 -21.85 17.18 4.83
N VAL A 272 -21.51 17.79 3.70
CA VAL A 272 -20.72 19.01 3.65
C VAL A 272 -21.49 20.16 3.04
N GLY A 273 -21.09 21.39 3.37
CA GLY A 273 -21.71 22.60 2.83
C GLY A 273 -21.43 22.79 1.34
N LYS A 274 -22.25 23.63 0.69
CA LYS A 274 -22.06 23.98 -0.74
C LYS A 274 -20.84 24.84 -1.03
N LYS A 275 -20.22 25.40 -0.02
CA LYS A 275 -18.96 26.14 -0.11
C LYS A 275 -18.00 25.61 0.92
N LEU A 276 -16.83 25.20 0.46
CA LEU A 276 -15.73 24.78 1.31
C LEU A 276 -14.63 25.84 1.31
N ASP A 277 -14.14 26.13 2.50
CA ASP A 277 -13.08 27.09 2.74
C ASP A 277 -11.78 26.36 3.12
N MET A 278 -10.69 26.64 2.44
CA MET A 278 -9.34 26.41 2.93
C MET A 278 -8.94 27.61 3.78
N ARG A 279 -8.76 27.39 5.09
CA ARG A 279 -8.47 28.47 6.05
C ARG A 279 -7.62 28.00 7.21
N LEU A 280 -7.08 28.92 7.97
CA LEU A 280 -6.57 28.58 9.29
C LEU A 280 -7.69 28.20 10.25
N ALA A 281 -7.39 27.36 11.20
CA ALA A 281 -8.32 26.98 12.23
C ALA A 281 -8.59 28.17 13.20
N ASN A 282 -9.78 28.20 13.76
CA ASN A 282 -10.05 29.09 14.88
C ASN A 282 -9.32 28.61 16.14
N SER A 283 -9.01 29.50 17.06
CA SER A 283 -8.37 29.10 18.31
C SER A 283 -9.22 28.08 19.08
N ASN A 284 -8.62 26.95 19.44
CA ASN A 284 -9.28 25.82 20.11
C ASN A 284 -10.41 25.15 19.29
N GLU A 285 -10.39 25.28 17.98
CA GLU A 285 -11.31 24.55 17.11
C GLU A 285 -11.07 23.04 17.26
N LYS A 286 -12.13 22.27 17.36
CA LYS A 286 -12.05 20.80 17.57
C LYS A 286 -12.49 20.06 16.33
N ILE A 287 -11.84 18.92 16.10
CA ILE A 287 -12.21 17.98 15.05
C ILE A 287 -12.05 16.54 15.56
N LEU A 288 -13.09 15.73 15.40
CA LEU A 288 -12.99 14.28 15.50
C LEU A 288 -12.49 13.76 14.15
N ALA A 289 -11.29 13.14 14.14
CA ALA A 289 -10.65 12.67 12.93
C ALA A 289 -10.96 11.19 12.62
N LEU A 290 -10.62 10.76 11.39
CA LEU A 290 -10.85 9.39 10.91
C LEU A 290 -10.11 8.30 11.69
N ASP A 291 -9.16 8.66 12.55
CA ASP A 291 -8.50 7.75 13.50
C ASP A 291 -9.26 7.62 14.85
N ASN A 292 -10.48 8.14 14.93
CA ASN A 292 -11.35 8.18 16.12
C ASN A 292 -10.75 8.96 17.30
N LYS A 293 -9.91 9.98 17.04
CA LYS A 293 -9.37 10.86 18.06
C LYS A 293 -9.87 12.29 17.90
N ASP A 294 -10.12 12.93 19.03
CA ASP A 294 -10.40 14.37 19.11
C ASP A 294 -9.12 15.18 19.10
N TYR A 295 -9.00 16.10 18.14
CA TYR A 295 -7.90 17.05 18.07
C TYR A 295 -8.36 18.47 18.35
N THR A 296 -7.63 19.18 19.18
CA THR A 296 -7.80 20.62 19.40
C THR A 296 -6.75 21.36 18.59
N LEU A 297 -7.20 22.20 17.66
CA LEU A 297 -6.37 22.88 16.69
C LEU A 297 -5.92 24.24 17.21
N ASP A 298 -4.73 24.65 16.81
CA ASP A 298 -4.24 26.00 16.98
C ASP A 298 -4.50 26.86 15.74
N CYS A 299 -4.30 28.19 15.87
CA CYS A 299 -4.51 29.13 14.78
C CYS A 299 -3.49 29.03 13.63
N ASN A 300 -2.50 28.14 13.71
CA ASN A 300 -1.53 27.87 12.65
C ASN A 300 -1.91 26.61 11.84
N SER A 301 -2.89 25.86 12.30
CA SER A 301 -3.34 24.65 11.65
C SER A 301 -4.23 24.99 10.47
N THR A 302 -3.91 24.49 9.27
CA THR A 302 -4.77 24.65 8.09
C THR A 302 -5.88 23.59 8.13
N VAL A 303 -7.10 24.03 7.87
CA VAL A 303 -8.28 23.17 7.78
C VAL A 303 -9.04 23.33 6.48
N ILE A 304 -9.68 22.26 6.06
CA ILE A 304 -10.80 22.31 5.11
C ILE A 304 -12.06 22.40 5.96
N ALA A 305 -12.88 23.41 5.73
CA ALA A 305 -14.07 23.67 6.55
C ALA A 305 -15.26 24.09 5.70
N ASP A 306 -16.45 23.86 6.18
CA ASP A 306 -17.67 24.52 5.70
C ASP A 306 -18.08 25.67 6.65
N SER A 307 -19.32 26.15 6.55
CA SER A 307 -19.83 27.20 7.43
C SER A 307 -19.96 26.77 8.89
N ASN A 308 -20.01 25.49 9.17
CA ASN A 308 -20.36 24.95 10.46
C ASN A 308 -19.19 24.24 11.17
N ASN A 309 -18.37 23.50 10.41
CA ASN A 309 -17.39 22.58 10.98
C ASN A 309 -16.07 22.59 10.22
N ALA A 310 -14.98 22.26 10.92
CA ALA A 310 -13.77 21.75 10.29
C ALA A 310 -14.00 20.31 9.82
N LEU A 311 -13.74 20.05 8.53
CA LEU A 311 -14.02 18.78 7.85
C LEU A 311 -12.77 17.93 7.67
N ALA A 312 -11.59 18.56 7.65
CA ALA A 312 -10.29 17.90 7.58
C ALA A 312 -9.19 18.81 8.12
N ILE A 313 -8.13 18.21 8.64
CA ILE A 313 -6.83 18.86 8.86
C ILE A 313 -6.07 18.74 7.55
N ALA A 314 -5.89 19.85 6.86
CA ALA A 314 -5.44 19.92 5.48
C ALA A 314 -4.09 19.20 5.25
N GLY A 315 -4.06 18.25 4.33
CA GLY A 315 -2.89 17.45 4.01
C GLY A 315 -2.43 16.46 5.09
N ILE A 316 -3.22 16.28 6.16
CA ILE A 316 -2.87 15.42 7.31
C ILE A 316 -3.89 14.30 7.49
N ILE A 317 -5.14 14.63 7.83
CA ILE A 317 -6.18 13.63 8.11
C ILE A 317 -7.58 14.21 7.91
N GLY A 318 -8.49 13.42 7.35
CA GLY A 318 -9.91 13.77 7.23
C GLY A 318 -10.65 13.72 8.57
N GLY A 319 -11.76 14.46 8.66
CA GLY A 319 -12.70 14.38 9.77
C GLY A 319 -13.70 13.24 9.60
N ASP A 320 -14.10 12.65 10.71
CA ASP A 320 -15.07 11.53 10.74
C ASP A 320 -16.43 11.95 10.18
N HIS A 321 -16.93 13.12 10.56
CA HIS A 321 -18.25 13.63 10.15
C HIS A 321 -18.45 13.61 8.64
N SER A 322 -17.46 14.04 7.87
CA SER A 322 -17.51 14.16 6.41
C SER A 322 -17.04 12.91 5.67
N GLY A 323 -16.66 11.86 6.40
CA GLY A 323 -16.15 10.62 5.85
C GLY A 323 -17.18 9.84 5.01
N CYS A 324 -16.70 9.21 3.94
CA CYS A 324 -17.49 8.33 3.08
C CYS A 324 -17.77 6.99 3.76
N THR A 325 -19.00 6.51 3.63
CA THR A 325 -19.45 5.20 4.11
C THR A 325 -20.00 4.38 2.93
N GLU A 326 -20.37 3.13 3.18
CA GLU A 326 -21.04 2.28 2.17
C GLU A 326 -22.36 2.88 1.67
N ASN A 327 -23.01 3.75 2.46
CA ASN A 327 -24.25 4.41 2.10
C ASN A 327 -24.06 5.72 1.31
N THR A 328 -22.84 6.21 1.16
CA THR A 328 -22.53 7.45 0.44
C THR A 328 -22.94 7.33 -1.02
N LYS A 329 -23.77 8.26 -1.49
CA LYS A 329 -24.27 8.34 -2.88
C LYS A 329 -23.67 9.48 -3.67
N ASN A 330 -23.30 10.56 -2.99
CA ASN A 330 -22.72 11.73 -3.62
C ASN A 330 -21.33 11.98 -3.02
N VAL A 331 -20.33 12.20 -3.87
CA VAL A 331 -18.93 12.30 -3.46
C VAL A 331 -18.32 13.56 -4.00
N PHE A 332 -17.54 14.23 -3.17
CA PHE A 332 -16.71 15.35 -3.58
C PHE A 332 -15.24 14.97 -3.43
N LEU A 333 -14.58 14.74 -4.57
CA LEU A 333 -13.16 14.38 -4.63
C LEU A 333 -12.32 15.64 -4.58
N GLU A 334 -11.37 15.72 -3.66
CA GLU A 334 -10.42 16.82 -3.46
C GLU A 334 -9.00 16.40 -3.83
N VAL A 335 -8.30 17.26 -4.57
CA VAL A 335 -6.88 17.18 -4.88
C VAL A 335 -6.25 18.55 -4.70
N ALA A 336 -5.31 18.68 -3.77
CA ALA A 336 -4.74 19.99 -3.42
C ALA A 336 -3.20 20.01 -3.40
N ILE A 337 -2.66 21.23 -3.37
CA ILE A 337 -1.26 21.53 -3.05
C ILE A 337 -1.24 22.35 -1.77
N PHE A 338 -0.77 21.73 -0.71
CA PHE A 338 -0.54 22.37 0.58
C PHE A 338 0.91 22.78 0.74
N ASN A 339 1.14 23.82 1.55
CA ASN A 339 2.48 24.23 1.93
C ASN A 339 3.15 23.14 2.80
N PRO A 340 4.28 22.56 2.37
CA PRO A 340 4.93 21.46 3.10
C PRO A 340 5.30 21.83 4.54
N ASN A 341 5.73 23.08 4.77
CA ASN A 341 6.12 23.55 6.10
C ASN A 341 4.92 23.67 7.04
N SER A 342 3.76 24.13 6.54
CA SER A 342 2.53 24.20 7.32
C SER A 342 2.06 22.80 7.73
N VAL A 343 2.01 21.87 6.78
CA VAL A 343 1.68 20.46 7.05
C VAL A 343 2.63 19.83 8.06
N ALA A 344 3.94 20.05 7.92
CA ALA A 344 4.95 19.50 8.81
C ALA A 344 4.82 20.04 10.24
N LYS A 345 4.57 21.34 10.40
CA LYS A 345 4.39 21.99 11.71
C LYS A 345 3.13 21.48 12.40
N THR A 346 2.00 21.54 11.74
CA THR A 346 0.71 21.06 12.27
C THR A 346 0.75 19.58 12.62
N GLY A 347 1.29 18.74 11.71
CA GLY A 347 1.36 17.30 11.98
C GLY A 347 2.26 16.94 13.15
N ARG A 348 3.36 17.70 13.40
CA ARG A 348 4.22 17.52 14.58
C ARG A 348 3.54 17.98 15.85
N SER A 349 2.90 19.14 15.85
CA SER A 349 2.22 19.67 17.03
C SER A 349 1.09 18.78 17.52
N LEU A 350 0.37 18.15 16.59
CA LEU A 350 -0.74 17.22 16.90
C LEU A 350 -0.29 15.77 17.09
N GLY A 351 0.97 15.42 16.79
CA GLY A 351 1.49 14.05 16.90
C GLY A 351 0.88 13.07 15.88
N ILE A 352 0.36 13.56 14.74
CA ILE A 352 -0.31 12.74 13.74
C ILE A 352 0.70 12.27 12.70
N ASN A 353 0.83 10.96 12.54
CA ASN A 353 1.60 10.34 11.46
C ASN A 353 0.63 9.66 10.48
N SER A 354 0.49 10.25 9.30
CA SER A 354 -0.35 9.70 8.22
C SER A 354 0.43 9.62 6.91
N ASP A 355 -0.01 8.74 6.02
CA ASP A 355 0.55 8.60 4.68
C ASP A 355 0.42 9.89 3.84
N ALA A 356 -0.65 10.64 4.05
CA ALA A 356 -0.86 11.95 3.42
C ALA A 356 0.16 12.96 3.93
N ARG A 357 0.25 13.15 5.26
CA ARG A 357 1.25 14.04 5.88
C ARG A 357 2.67 13.70 5.41
N TYR A 358 3.04 12.41 5.45
CA TYR A 358 4.38 11.95 5.09
C TYR A 358 4.80 12.37 3.68
N ARG A 359 3.83 12.50 2.76
CA ARG A 359 4.05 12.96 1.38
C ARG A 359 3.99 14.47 1.28
N PHE A 360 2.95 15.11 1.82
CA PHE A 360 2.77 16.56 1.72
C PHE A 360 3.90 17.34 2.39
N GLU A 361 4.39 16.91 3.56
CA GLU A 361 5.48 17.60 4.28
C GLU A 361 6.83 17.57 3.53
N ARG A 362 6.99 16.67 2.54
CA ARG A 362 8.17 16.57 1.68
C ARG A 362 8.02 17.31 0.35
N GLY A 363 6.84 17.81 0.07
CA GLY A 363 6.48 18.42 -1.20
C GLY A 363 6.01 17.41 -2.24
N LEU A 364 5.04 17.82 -3.03
CA LEU A 364 4.43 17.02 -4.09
C LEU A 364 4.64 17.68 -5.44
N ASP A 365 4.71 16.86 -6.49
CA ASP A 365 4.75 17.36 -7.87
C ASP A 365 3.45 18.07 -8.23
N LYS A 366 3.55 19.38 -8.48
CA LYS A 366 2.41 20.22 -8.83
C LYS A 366 1.78 19.82 -10.17
N ASN A 367 2.57 19.31 -11.12
CA ASN A 367 2.08 18.88 -12.42
C ASN A 367 1.17 17.64 -12.33
N MET A 368 1.32 16.84 -11.27
CA MET A 368 0.51 15.64 -11.03
C MET A 368 -0.87 15.94 -10.41
N VAL A 369 -1.23 17.18 -10.12
CA VAL A 369 -2.54 17.53 -9.54
C VAL A 369 -3.68 17.17 -10.48
N LEU A 370 -3.65 17.69 -11.70
CA LEU A 370 -4.70 17.42 -12.68
C LEU A 370 -4.68 15.96 -13.15
N GLU A 371 -3.50 15.37 -13.32
CA GLU A 371 -3.38 13.95 -13.67
C GLU A 371 -3.94 13.05 -12.56
N GLY A 372 -3.66 13.36 -11.31
CA GLY A 372 -4.21 12.64 -10.14
C GLY A 372 -5.74 12.75 -10.08
N LEU A 373 -6.30 13.94 -10.33
CA LEU A 373 -7.74 14.13 -10.41
C LEU A 373 -8.38 13.30 -11.54
N GLU A 374 -7.79 13.33 -12.74
CA GLU A 374 -8.31 12.56 -13.88
C GLU A 374 -8.25 11.05 -13.63
N TYR A 375 -7.13 10.56 -13.11
CA TYR A 375 -6.97 9.14 -12.82
C TYR A 375 -7.90 8.66 -11.70
N ALA A 376 -8.01 9.43 -10.61
CA ALA A 376 -8.98 9.14 -9.55
C ALA A 376 -10.41 9.14 -10.08
N SER A 377 -10.75 10.14 -10.90
CA SER A 377 -12.08 10.24 -11.50
C SER A 377 -12.41 9.05 -12.39
N TYR A 378 -11.45 8.61 -13.20
CA TYR A 378 -11.60 7.40 -14.01
C TYR A 378 -11.89 6.17 -13.15
N LEU A 379 -11.11 5.96 -12.07
CA LEU A 379 -11.29 4.81 -11.18
C LEU A 379 -12.61 4.85 -10.43
N ILE A 380 -13.00 6.02 -9.89
CA ILE A 380 -14.30 6.19 -9.21
C ILE A 380 -15.45 5.90 -10.18
N ASN A 381 -15.43 6.49 -11.36
CA ASN A 381 -16.49 6.28 -12.34
C ASN A 381 -16.55 4.82 -12.83
N LYS A 382 -15.40 4.18 -13.04
CA LYS A 382 -15.31 2.77 -13.47
C LYS A 382 -15.78 1.78 -12.41
N ILE A 383 -15.47 2.03 -11.15
CA ILE A 383 -15.72 1.08 -10.04
C ILE A 383 -17.06 1.38 -9.35
N CYS A 384 -17.34 2.65 -9.10
CA CYS A 384 -18.52 3.10 -8.35
C CYS A 384 -19.65 3.62 -9.26
N GLY A 385 -19.35 3.90 -10.55
CA GLY A 385 -20.32 4.51 -11.47
C GLY A 385 -20.63 5.96 -11.15
N GLY A 386 -21.85 6.38 -11.48
CA GLY A 386 -22.37 7.72 -11.22
C GLY A 386 -22.08 8.73 -12.34
N SER A 387 -22.75 9.88 -12.25
CA SER A 387 -22.56 11.03 -13.13
C SER A 387 -21.47 11.95 -12.59
N VAL A 388 -20.69 12.58 -13.47
CA VAL A 388 -19.47 13.31 -13.11
C VAL A 388 -19.60 14.79 -13.50
N SER A 389 -19.31 15.69 -12.55
CA SER A 389 -19.32 17.12 -12.79
C SER A 389 -18.10 17.61 -13.56
N LYS A 390 -18.15 18.85 -14.08
CA LYS A 390 -16.95 19.60 -14.43
C LYS A 390 -16.10 19.86 -13.19
N ASN A 391 -14.84 20.27 -13.41
CA ASN A 391 -13.95 20.65 -12.32
C ASN A 391 -14.44 21.93 -11.64
N THR A 392 -14.22 22.01 -10.34
CA THR A 392 -14.26 23.26 -9.58
C THR A 392 -12.93 23.42 -8.88
N ASP A 393 -12.37 24.62 -8.91
CA ASP A 393 -11.04 24.88 -8.35
C ASP A 393 -10.95 26.26 -7.70
N ALA A 394 -9.89 26.45 -6.92
CA ALA A 394 -9.50 27.74 -6.37
C ALA A 394 -7.97 27.80 -6.19
N GLY A 395 -7.45 29.02 -6.16
CA GLY A 395 -6.02 29.27 -6.10
C GLY A 395 -5.38 29.36 -7.49
N LYS A 396 -4.06 29.25 -7.53
CA LYS A 396 -3.29 29.29 -8.77
C LYS A 396 -2.23 28.20 -8.77
N LEU A 397 -2.28 27.36 -9.77
CA LEU A 397 -1.25 26.34 -9.98
C LEU A 397 -0.03 26.98 -10.64
N ASP A 398 1.05 27.14 -9.88
CA ASP A 398 2.33 27.59 -10.42
C ASP A 398 3.19 26.39 -10.83
N THR A 399 3.33 26.19 -12.14
CA THR A 399 4.11 25.11 -12.76
C THR A 399 5.43 25.59 -13.34
N ASN A 400 5.99 26.69 -12.81
CA ASN A 400 7.26 27.22 -13.30
C ASN A 400 8.38 26.19 -13.21
N GLU A 401 9.14 26.04 -14.29
CA GLU A 401 10.30 25.16 -14.34
C GLU A 401 11.43 25.70 -13.45
N HIS A 402 11.85 24.91 -12.47
CA HIS A 402 13.07 25.17 -11.72
C HIS A 402 14.30 24.73 -12.53
N LYS A 403 15.10 25.68 -13.00
CA LYS A 403 16.35 25.39 -13.71
C LYS A 403 17.50 25.24 -12.73
N ILE A 404 18.09 24.04 -12.65
CA ILE A 404 19.28 23.77 -11.87
C ILE A 404 20.49 23.77 -12.81
N LYS A 405 21.46 24.65 -12.55
CA LYS A 405 22.75 24.62 -13.26
C LYS A 405 23.69 23.65 -12.52
N SER A 406 24.11 22.59 -13.19
CA SER A 406 25.09 21.66 -12.68
C SER A 406 26.34 21.70 -13.53
N VAL A 407 27.52 21.71 -12.90
CA VAL A 407 28.82 21.63 -13.54
C VAL A 407 29.45 20.28 -13.16
N SER A 408 29.78 19.48 -14.15
CA SER A 408 30.20 18.08 -13.96
C SER A 408 31.42 17.91 -13.03
N TYR A 409 32.38 18.83 -13.07
CA TYR A 409 33.54 18.76 -12.21
C TYR A 409 33.28 19.32 -10.80
N THR A 410 32.79 20.56 -10.70
CA THR A 410 32.62 21.24 -9.39
C THR A 410 31.47 20.72 -8.55
N HIS A 411 30.42 20.18 -9.16
CA HIS A 411 29.21 19.74 -8.45
C HIS A 411 29.06 18.22 -8.36
N LEU A 412 29.61 17.47 -9.35
CA LEU A 412 29.44 16.02 -9.40
C LEU A 412 30.71 15.23 -9.07
N ARG A 413 31.92 15.83 -9.25
CA ARG A 413 33.21 15.15 -9.02
C ARG A 413 34.07 15.75 -7.93
N ALA A 414 33.79 16.95 -7.44
CA ALA A 414 34.58 17.64 -6.43
C ALA A 414 34.70 16.89 -5.09
N HIS A 415 33.79 15.98 -4.80
CA HIS A 415 33.84 15.14 -3.60
C HIS A 415 34.63 13.84 -3.74
N GLU A 416 34.98 13.43 -4.98
CA GLU A 416 35.79 12.22 -5.23
C GLU A 416 37.29 12.46 -5.03
N THR A 417 37.72 13.73 -5.08
CA THR A 417 39.16 14.07 -5.05
C THR A 417 39.80 14.05 -3.67
N THR A 418 39.04 13.91 -2.59
CA THR A 418 39.63 13.85 -1.24
C THR A 418 40.06 12.44 -0.82
N ASN A 419 39.58 11.40 -1.46
CA ASN A 419 39.96 10.01 -1.16
C ASN A 419 41.04 9.43 -2.10
N ASP A 420 41.31 10.07 -3.23
CA ASP A 420 42.32 9.61 -4.20
C ASP A 420 43.69 10.26 -3.99
N LEU A 421 43.89 11.03 -2.95
CA LEU A 421 45.14 11.72 -2.63
C LEU A 421 45.81 11.23 -1.33
N VAL A 422 45.52 9.99 -0.89
CA VAL A 422 46.27 9.35 0.21
C VAL A 422 46.93 8.09 -0.27
#